data_dc1554bdc3602c173f6e2d1d1c0379dc
#
_entry.id   dc1554bdc3602c173f6e2d1d1c0379dc
#
_cell.length_a   1.000
_cell.length_b   1.000
_cell.length_c   1.000
_cell.angle_alpha   90.00
_cell.angle_beta   90.00
_cell.angle_gamma   90.00
#
_symmetry.space_group_name_H-M   'P 1'
#
loop_
_entity.id
_entity.type
_entity.pdbx_description
1 polymer ?
#
loop_
_entity_poly.entity_id
_entity_poly.type
_entity_poly.pdbx_seq_one_letter_code
_entity_poly.pdbx_strand_id
1 'polypeptide(L)'
;SGVLPTIISRCLVFSIPPLGGKQVERWLIKERNVAPDTARVLSKMSCGDPGLALDYLENRENLKVFAEAFVSSMKISFKKDFQGLHLWVEELGSWGRGQTQEYFTFSSTVISEIAKYKSMGSGEVIFDWFPEISFKTEGFSKLLKYSYLPMFMSVFDEGKIDIGRNLNPKIVLFDAGIRMMEIF
;
A
#
# COMPACT_ATOMS: atom_id res chain seq x y z
N SER A 1 -7.84 -2.88 17.55
CA SER A 1 -7.14 -2.43 18.76
C SER A 1 -6.51 -3.62 19.45
N GLY A 2 -5.18 -3.60 19.66
CA GLY A 2 -4.45 -4.69 20.35
C GLY A 2 -4.61 -4.69 21.87
N VAL A 3 -5.58 -3.96 22.42
CA VAL A 3 -5.81 -3.88 23.87
C VAL A 3 -6.80 -4.95 24.30
N LEU A 4 -6.45 -5.70 25.34
CA LEU A 4 -7.30 -6.77 25.87
C LEU A 4 -8.66 -6.24 26.33
N PRO A 5 -9.78 -6.95 26.05
CA PRO A 5 -11.12 -6.53 26.46
C PRO A 5 -11.24 -6.28 27.97
N THR A 6 -10.50 -7.03 28.78
CA THR A 6 -10.45 -6.89 30.25
C THR A 6 -9.84 -5.55 30.70
N ILE A 7 -8.95 -4.96 29.91
CA ILE A 7 -8.41 -3.61 30.17
C ILE A 7 -9.42 -2.54 29.73
N ILE A 8 -9.99 -2.72 28.54
CA ILE A 8 -10.98 -1.79 27.97
C ILE A 8 -12.17 -1.62 28.91
N SER A 9 -12.66 -2.72 29.54
CA SER A 9 -13.79 -2.67 30.47
C SER A 9 -13.55 -1.91 31.78
N ARG A 10 -12.27 -1.61 32.09
CA ARG A 10 -11.87 -0.90 33.33
C ARG A 10 -11.32 0.50 33.07
N CYS A 11 -11.26 0.91 31.82
CA CYS A 11 -10.71 2.21 31.41
C CYS A 11 -11.77 3.06 30.72
N LEU A 12 -11.65 4.37 30.85
CA LEU A 12 -12.38 5.29 30.00
C LEU A 12 -11.70 5.36 28.64
N VAL A 13 -12.39 4.95 27.59
CA VAL A 13 -11.85 4.89 26.23
C VAL A 13 -12.20 6.18 25.49
N PHE A 14 -11.17 6.94 25.10
CA PHE A 14 -11.30 8.05 24.17
C PHE A 14 -10.87 7.61 22.77
N SER A 15 -11.78 7.75 21.82
CA SER A 15 -11.45 7.51 20.40
C SER A 15 -10.99 8.84 19.79
N ILE A 16 -9.71 8.90 19.38
CA ILE A 16 -9.18 10.04 18.64
C ILE A 16 -9.26 9.67 17.15
N PRO A 17 -10.07 10.36 16.35
CA PRO A 17 -10.15 10.07 14.92
C PRO A 17 -8.83 10.47 14.24
N PRO A 18 -8.45 9.78 13.12
CA PRO A 18 -7.31 10.18 12.33
C PRO A 18 -7.48 11.61 11.80
N LEU A 19 -6.38 12.30 11.59
CA LEU A 19 -6.38 13.64 11.00
C LEU A 19 -6.86 13.57 9.54
N GLY A 20 -7.47 14.64 9.04
CA GLY A 20 -7.71 14.75 7.60
C GLY A 20 -6.39 14.91 6.83
N GLY A 21 -6.31 14.33 5.63
CA GLY A 21 -5.09 14.38 4.82
C GLY A 21 -4.52 15.80 4.66
N LYS A 22 -5.38 16.81 4.42
CA LYS A 22 -4.96 18.23 4.36
C LYS A 22 -4.36 18.75 5.68
N GLN A 23 -4.74 18.19 6.82
CA GLN A 23 -4.17 18.58 8.11
C GLN A 23 -2.77 18.00 8.28
N VAL A 24 -2.57 16.72 7.91
CA VAL A 24 -1.26 16.07 7.89
C VAL A 24 -0.31 16.77 6.90
N GLU A 25 -0.79 17.08 5.69
CA GLU A 25 0.00 17.81 4.68
C GLU A 25 0.49 19.16 5.23
N ARG A 26 -0.42 19.97 5.78
CA ARG A 26 -0.06 21.26 6.37
C ARG A 26 0.92 21.13 7.54
N TRP A 27 0.75 20.11 8.37
CA TRP A 27 1.63 19.85 9.49
C TRP A 27 3.03 19.46 9.03
N LEU A 28 3.15 18.57 8.03
CA LEU A 28 4.43 18.20 7.44
C LEU A 28 5.18 19.41 6.87
N ILE A 29 4.47 20.30 6.16
CA ILE A 29 5.08 21.50 5.58
C ILE A 29 5.54 22.47 6.68
N LYS A 30 4.67 22.77 7.65
CA LYS A 30 4.92 23.82 8.65
C LYS A 30 5.89 23.39 9.74
N GLU A 31 5.70 22.18 10.27
CA GLU A 31 6.43 21.71 11.46
C GLU A 31 7.65 20.84 11.12
N ARG A 32 7.69 20.28 9.91
CA ARG A 32 8.76 19.39 9.47
C ARG A 32 9.53 19.89 8.26
N ASN A 33 9.19 21.05 7.71
CA ASN A 33 9.81 21.65 6.52
C ASN A 33 9.86 20.70 5.31
N VAL A 34 8.87 19.81 5.17
CA VAL A 34 8.76 18.88 4.04
C VAL A 34 8.29 19.65 2.80
N ALA A 35 8.89 19.37 1.64
CA ALA A 35 8.47 19.96 0.38
C ALA A 35 6.97 19.68 0.10
N PRO A 36 6.19 20.62 -0.43
CA PRO A 36 4.74 20.50 -0.61
C PRO A 36 4.31 19.24 -1.36
N ASP A 37 5.02 18.89 -2.44
CA ASP A 37 4.69 17.70 -3.25
C ASP A 37 4.91 16.41 -2.45
N THR A 38 6.02 16.30 -1.73
CA THR A 38 6.31 15.19 -0.82
C THR A 38 5.29 15.11 0.31
N ALA A 39 4.96 16.25 0.95
CA ALA A 39 3.99 16.29 2.03
C ALA A 39 2.60 15.82 1.57
N ARG A 40 2.22 16.15 0.35
CA ARG A 40 0.95 15.73 -0.26
C ARG A 40 0.90 14.21 -0.47
N VAL A 41 1.96 13.61 -1.01
CA VAL A 41 2.07 12.16 -1.18
C VAL A 41 2.02 11.46 0.18
N LEU A 42 2.85 11.88 1.13
CA LEU A 42 2.92 11.29 2.47
C LEU A 42 1.59 11.39 3.22
N SER A 43 0.89 12.52 3.13
CA SER A 43 -0.40 12.70 3.79
C SER A 43 -1.48 11.75 3.27
N LYS A 44 -1.43 11.38 2.00
CA LYS A 44 -2.34 10.40 1.41
C LYS A 44 -2.00 8.98 1.88
N MET A 45 -0.72 8.61 1.83
CA MET A 45 -0.25 7.28 2.22
C MET A 45 -0.48 6.96 3.68
N SER A 46 -0.31 7.94 4.55
CA SER A 46 -0.45 7.77 6.00
C SER A 46 -1.90 7.68 6.47
N CYS A 47 -2.89 7.87 5.57
CA CYS A 47 -4.33 7.81 5.91
C CYS A 47 -4.72 8.65 7.13
N GLY A 48 -4.04 9.79 7.34
CA GLY A 48 -4.30 10.69 8.47
C GLY A 48 -3.51 10.40 9.74
N ASP A 49 -2.51 9.53 9.67
CA ASP A 49 -1.55 9.26 10.75
C ASP A 49 -0.24 10.03 10.54
N PRO A 50 0.05 11.08 11.36
CA PRO A 50 1.29 11.85 11.22
C PRO A 50 2.54 11.05 11.56
N GLY A 51 2.46 10.06 12.48
CA GLY A 51 3.57 9.20 12.84
C GLY A 51 3.99 8.35 11.65
N LEU A 52 3.02 7.69 11.02
CA LEU A 52 3.26 6.90 9.80
C LEU A 52 3.78 7.77 8.64
N ALA A 53 3.33 9.03 8.53
CA ALA A 53 3.85 9.95 7.53
C ALA A 53 5.34 10.27 7.73
N LEU A 54 5.79 10.39 8.98
CA LEU A 54 7.21 10.56 9.31
C LEU A 54 8.01 9.29 9.03
N ASP A 55 7.49 8.14 9.42
CA ASP A 55 8.14 6.85 9.14
C ASP A 55 8.37 6.68 7.64
N TYR A 56 7.38 7.03 6.83
CA TYR A 56 7.53 7.00 5.37
C TYR A 56 8.57 8.00 4.85
N LEU A 57 8.63 9.20 5.43
CA LEU A 57 9.63 10.19 5.05
C LEU A 57 11.05 9.71 5.35
N GLU A 58 11.25 9.10 6.52
CA GLU A 58 12.53 8.58 6.97
C GLU A 58 12.94 7.30 6.23
N ASN A 59 11.95 6.49 5.83
CA ASN A 59 12.15 5.19 5.18
C ASN A 59 11.80 5.21 3.68
N ARG A 60 12.11 6.31 2.97
CA ARG A 60 11.80 6.45 1.53
C ARG A 60 12.30 5.28 0.68
N GLU A 61 13.45 4.72 1.02
CA GLU A 61 14.03 3.58 0.28
C GLU A 61 13.17 2.32 0.44
N ASN A 62 12.60 2.06 1.62
CA ASN A 62 11.68 0.93 1.82
C ASN A 62 10.41 1.09 0.98
N LEU A 63 9.87 2.31 0.88
CA LEU A 63 8.72 2.58 0.02
C LEU A 63 9.01 2.39 -1.45
N LYS A 64 10.24 2.73 -1.87
CA LYS A 64 10.68 2.45 -3.23
C LYS A 64 10.71 0.95 -3.50
N VAL A 65 11.24 0.15 -2.58
CA VAL A 65 11.23 -1.31 -2.67
C VAL A 65 9.79 -1.84 -2.79
N PHE A 66 8.84 -1.32 -2.02
CA PHE A 66 7.43 -1.69 -2.13
C PHE A 66 6.83 -1.31 -3.49
N ALA A 67 7.18 -0.13 -4.00
CA ALA A 67 6.71 0.33 -5.30
C ALA A 67 7.25 -0.55 -6.44
N GLU A 68 8.52 -0.93 -6.40
CA GLU A 68 9.15 -1.87 -7.35
C GLU A 68 8.51 -3.26 -7.27
N ALA A 69 8.29 -3.78 -6.06
CA ALA A 69 7.64 -5.07 -5.83
C ALA A 69 6.18 -5.06 -6.35
N PHE A 70 5.44 -3.96 -6.15
CA PHE A 70 4.09 -3.79 -6.69
C PHE A 70 4.10 -3.81 -8.22
N VAL A 71 4.97 -3.03 -8.86
CA VAL A 71 5.08 -3.01 -10.32
C VAL A 71 5.45 -4.39 -10.87
N SER A 72 6.35 -5.10 -10.19
CA SER A 72 6.73 -6.48 -10.56
C SER A 72 5.54 -7.43 -10.44
N SER A 73 4.78 -7.38 -9.34
CA SER A 73 3.59 -8.23 -9.16
C SER A 73 2.55 -7.99 -10.25
N MET A 74 2.30 -6.72 -10.63
CA MET A 74 1.36 -6.40 -11.71
C MET A 74 1.83 -6.93 -13.07
N LYS A 75 3.13 -6.82 -13.39
CA LYS A 75 3.70 -7.36 -14.63
C LYS A 75 3.60 -8.88 -14.70
N ILE A 76 3.95 -9.56 -13.61
CA ILE A 76 3.88 -11.01 -13.45
C ILE A 76 2.44 -11.48 -13.63
N SER A 77 1.49 -10.85 -12.95
CA SER A 77 0.07 -11.21 -13.01
C SER A 77 -0.52 -11.00 -14.39
N PHE A 78 -0.23 -9.86 -15.03
CA PHE A 78 -0.72 -9.58 -16.39
C PHE A 78 -0.19 -10.58 -17.43
N LYS A 79 1.08 -11.03 -17.29
CA LYS A 79 1.70 -12.01 -18.18
C LYS A 79 1.37 -13.46 -17.83
N LYS A 80 0.76 -13.71 -16.67
CA LYS A 80 0.57 -15.04 -16.08
C LYS A 80 1.87 -15.82 -15.96
N ASP A 81 2.94 -15.12 -15.53
CA ASP A 81 4.30 -15.66 -15.43
C ASP A 81 4.48 -16.38 -14.09
N PHE A 82 4.27 -17.69 -14.09
CA PHE A 82 4.42 -18.52 -12.87
C PHE A 82 5.87 -18.64 -12.40
N GLN A 83 6.85 -18.57 -13.29
CA GLN A 83 8.25 -18.58 -12.90
C GLN A 83 8.63 -17.25 -12.23
N GLY A 84 8.20 -16.14 -12.80
CA GLY A 84 8.35 -14.83 -12.18
C GLY A 84 7.64 -14.74 -10.82
N LEU A 85 6.45 -15.34 -10.68
CA LEU A 85 5.74 -15.41 -9.39
C LEU A 85 6.57 -16.15 -8.34
N HIS A 86 7.15 -17.29 -8.68
CA HIS A 86 7.99 -18.04 -7.75
C HIS A 86 9.17 -17.20 -7.24
N LEU A 87 9.89 -16.53 -8.14
CA LEU A 87 11.02 -15.67 -7.78
C LEU A 87 10.58 -14.49 -6.90
N TRP A 88 9.47 -13.85 -7.25
CA TRP A 88 8.91 -12.74 -6.48
C TRP A 88 8.49 -13.17 -5.06
N VAL A 89 7.90 -14.37 -4.92
CA VAL A 89 7.52 -14.94 -3.60
C VAL A 89 8.76 -15.27 -2.77
N GLU A 90 9.83 -15.82 -3.38
CA GLU A 90 11.06 -16.12 -2.67
C GLU A 90 11.74 -14.84 -2.16
N GLU A 91 11.77 -13.78 -2.98
CA GLU A 91 12.32 -12.49 -2.62
C GLU A 91 11.52 -11.84 -1.47
N LEU A 92 10.23 -11.60 -1.66
CA LEU A 92 9.40 -10.92 -0.67
C LEU A 92 9.15 -11.78 0.58
N GLY A 93 9.12 -13.09 0.43
CA GLY A 93 8.97 -14.03 1.54
C GLY A 93 10.18 -14.05 2.49
N SER A 94 11.33 -13.49 2.07
CA SER A 94 12.48 -13.24 2.94
C SER A 94 12.30 -12.01 3.83
N TRP A 95 11.34 -11.13 3.52
CA TRP A 95 11.00 -9.99 4.35
C TRP A 95 10.37 -10.47 5.66
N GLY A 96 10.60 -9.76 6.74
CA GLY A 96 9.89 -10.05 8.00
C GLY A 96 8.39 -9.80 7.86
N ARG A 97 7.57 -10.40 8.74
CA ARG A 97 6.11 -10.24 8.73
C ARG A 97 5.65 -8.79 8.73
N GLY A 98 6.31 -7.93 9.49
CA GLY A 98 6.02 -6.49 9.54
C GLY A 98 6.14 -5.86 8.17
N GLN A 99 7.26 -6.04 7.50
CA GLN A 99 7.52 -5.49 6.17
C GLN A 99 6.55 -6.04 5.11
N THR A 100 6.23 -7.33 5.16
CA THR A 100 5.23 -7.92 4.25
C THR A 100 3.83 -7.32 4.49
N GLN A 101 3.44 -7.08 5.75
CA GLN A 101 2.17 -6.44 6.08
C GLN A 101 2.11 -4.99 5.62
N GLU A 102 3.21 -4.25 5.74
CA GLU A 102 3.35 -2.89 5.22
C GLU A 102 3.25 -2.87 3.69
N TYR A 103 3.88 -3.83 3.00
CA TYR A 103 3.75 -3.99 1.54
C TYR A 103 2.29 -4.18 1.10
N PHE A 104 1.52 -5.03 1.78
CA PHE A 104 0.10 -5.21 1.48
C PHE A 104 -0.70 -3.92 1.72
N THR A 105 -0.39 -3.19 2.79
CA THR A 105 -1.03 -1.89 3.09
C THR A 105 -0.70 -0.85 2.02
N PHE A 106 0.56 -0.78 1.61
CA PHE A 106 1.02 0.06 0.52
C PHE A 106 0.29 -0.26 -0.79
N SER A 107 0.21 -1.55 -1.14
CA SER A 107 -0.42 -2.00 -2.39
C SER A 107 -1.92 -1.68 -2.43
N SER A 108 -2.64 -1.85 -1.32
CA SER A 108 -4.05 -1.46 -1.20
C SER A 108 -4.23 0.05 -1.38
N THR A 109 -3.35 0.86 -0.80
CA THR A 109 -3.34 2.32 -0.98
C THR A 109 -3.13 2.71 -2.44
N VAL A 110 -2.16 2.09 -3.12
CA VAL A 110 -1.88 2.32 -4.56
C VAL A 110 -3.11 2.02 -5.42
N ILE A 111 -3.77 0.88 -5.22
CA ILE A 111 -4.98 0.53 -5.97
C ILE A 111 -6.10 1.56 -5.72
N SER A 112 -6.26 2.01 -4.48
CA SER A 112 -7.25 3.05 -4.13
C SER A 112 -6.97 4.38 -4.84
N GLU A 113 -5.70 4.77 -4.96
CA GLU A 113 -5.30 5.98 -5.70
C GLU A 113 -5.52 5.84 -7.19
N ILE A 114 -5.18 4.68 -7.76
CA ILE A 114 -5.45 4.39 -9.18
C ILE A 114 -6.96 4.40 -9.47
N ALA A 115 -7.78 3.89 -8.55
CA ALA A 115 -9.24 3.97 -8.67
C ALA A 115 -9.75 5.42 -8.69
N LYS A 116 -9.21 6.28 -7.81
CA LYS A 116 -9.52 7.71 -7.80
C LYS A 116 -9.05 8.40 -9.08
N TYR A 117 -7.81 8.13 -9.50
CA TYR A 117 -7.27 8.65 -10.76
C TYR A 117 -8.16 8.29 -11.95
N LYS A 118 -8.57 7.03 -12.02
CA LYS A 118 -9.45 6.52 -13.09
C LYS A 118 -10.83 7.19 -13.09
N SER A 119 -11.40 7.49 -11.93
CA SER A 119 -12.72 8.11 -11.80
C SER A 119 -12.70 9.62 -12.08
N MET A 120 -11.62 10.31 -11.73
CA MET A 120 -11.50 11.76 -11.84
C MET A 120 -10.80 12.21 -13.13
N GLY A 121 -10.15 11.29 -13.86
CA GLY A 121 -9.35 11.60 -15.06
C GLY A 121 -8.04 12.33 -14.77
N SER A 122 -7.77 12.65 -13.51
CA SER A 122 -6.54 13.33 -13.06
C SER A 122 -6.30 13.04 -11.58
N GLY A 123 -5.07 13.12 -11.14
CA GLY A 123 -4.70 12.94 -9.74
C GLY A 123 -3.21 12.60 -9.61
N GLU A 124 -2.65 12.92 -8.47
CA GLU A 124 -1.31 12.49 -8.11
C GLU A 124 -1.38 11.08 -7.57
N VAL A 125 -0.44 10.27 -8.00
CA VAL A 125 -0.28 8.89 -7.53
C VAL A 125 1.09 8.77 -6.89
N ILE A 126 1.22 7.85 -5.95
CA ILE A 126 2.46 7.62 -5.21
C ILE A 126 3.69 7.44 -6.11
N PHE A 127 3.52 6.91 -7.32
CA PHE A 127 4.61 6.73 -8.28
C PHE A 127 5.22 8.03 -8.79
N ASP A 128 4.53 9.15 -8.67
CA ASP A 128 5.07 10.49 -9.00
C ASP A 128 6.22 10.87 -8.04
N TRP A 129 6.30 10.22 -6.87
CA TRP A 129 7.40 10.37 -5.93
C TRP A 129 8.64 9.53 -6.27
N PHE A 130 8.50 8.58 -7.19
CA PHE A 130 9.55 7.67 -7.63
C PHE A 130 9.74 7.73 -9.15
N PRO A 131 10.24 8.87 -9.70
CA PRO A 131 10.40 9.04 -11.14
C PRO A 131 11.36 8.00 -11.77
N GLU A 132 12.22 7.39 -10.95
CA GLU A 132 13.10 6.29 -11.34
C GLU A 132 12.37 4.98 -11.61
N ILE A 133 11.16 4.79 -11.07
CA ILE A 133 10.34 3.61 -11.32
C ILE A 133 9.56 3.81 -12.61
N SER A 134 9.87 2.99 -13.62
CA SER A 134 9.17 3.04 -14.91
C SER A 134 7.74 2.49 -14.81
N PHE A 135 6.85 3.28 -14.21
CA PHE A 135 5.42 2.97 -14.10
C PHE A 135 4.59 4.14 -14.64
N LYS A 136 3.73 3.86 -15.61
CA LYS A 136 2.83 4.85 -16.19
C LYS A 136 1.42 4.65 -15.66
N THR A 137 1.05 5.42 -14.64
CA THR A 137 -0.28 5.37 -14.00
C THR A 137 -1.42 5.49 -15.01
N GLU A 138 -1.31 6.41 -15.98
CA GLU A 138 -2.31 6.59 -17.03
C GLU A 138 -2.51 5.31 -17.85
N GLY A 139 -1.43 4.69 -18.32
CA GLY A 139 -1.48 3.45 -19.09
C GLY A 139 -2.08 2.30 -18.28
N PHE A 140 -1.64 2.16 -17.02
CA PHE A 140 -2.13 1.13 -16.12
C PHE A 140 -3.60 1.34 -15.74
N SER A 141 -4.03 2.57 -15.47
CA SER A 141 -5.42 2.90 -15.17
C SER A 141 -6.38 2.58 -16.33
N LYS A 142 -5.92 2.74 -17.58
CA LYS A 142 -6.68 2.35 -18.76
C LYS A 142 -6.81 0.83 -18.90
N LEU A 143 -5.77 0.09 -18.55
CA LEU A 143 -5.73 -1.38 -18.60
C LEU A 143 -6.67 -2.00 -17.55
N LEU A 144 -6.75 -1.43 -16.36
CA LEU A 144 -7.60 -1.94 -15.29
C LEU A 144 -9.07 -1.62 -15.56
N LYS A 145 -9.91 -2.66 -15.67
CA LYS A 145 -11.38 -2.50 -15.67
C LYS A 145 -11.86 -2.07 -14.29
N TYR A 146 -12.96 -1.34 -14.20
CA TYR A 146 -13.55 -0.96 -12.91
C TYR A 146 -13.89 -2.18 -12.04
N SER A 147 -14.33 -3.29 -12.66
CA SER A 147 -14.64 -4.55 -11.96
C SER A 147 -13.41 -5.21 -11.32
N TYR A 148 -12.19 -4.92 -11.77
CA TYR A 148 -10.96 -5.49 -11.23
C TYR A 148 -10.52 -4.79 -9.94
N LEU A 149 -10.84 -3.51 -9.76
CA LEU A 149 -10.39 -2.71 -8.62
C LEU A 149 -10.79 -3.30 -7.27
N PRO A 150 -12.08 -3.66 -7.02
CA PRO A 150 -12.47 -4.30 -5.77
C PRO A 150 -11.78 -5.65 -5.55
N MET A 151 -11.51 -6.40 -6.63
CA MET A 151 -10.84 -7.69 -6.54
C MET A 151 -9.38 -7.54 -6.09
N PHE A 152 -8.63 -6.58 -6.66
CA PHE A 152 -7.28 -6.27 -6.20
C PHE A 152 -7.25 -5.78 -4.75
N MET A 153 -8.20 -4.91 -4.36
CA MET A 153 -8.30 -4.45 -2.97
C MET A 153 -8.54 -5.62 -2.02
N SER A 154 -9.45 -6.54 -2.36
CA SER A 154 -9.71 -7.75 -1.55
C SER A 154 -8.44 -8.60 -1.38
N VAL A 155 -7.68 -8.83 -2.47
CA VAL A 155 -6.43 -9.59 -2.41
C VAL A 155 -5.43 -8.97 -1.44
N PHE A 156 -5.22 -7.65 -1.50
CA PHE A 156 -4.24 -6.98 -0.63
C PHE A 156 -4.73 -6.86 0.81
N ASP A 157 -6.01 -6.56 1.04
CA ASP A 157 -6.57 -6.43 2.38
C ASP A 157 -6.61 -7.80 3.11
N GLU A 158 -6.98 -8.87 2.42
CA GLU A 158 -6.95 -10.23 2.95
C GLU A 158 -5.51 -10.68 3.24
N GLY A 159 -4.56 -10.42 2.33
CA GLY A 159 -3.15 -10.72 2.56
C GLY A 159 -2.61 -10.02 3.81
N LYS A 160 -2.95 -8.74 4.02
CA LYS A 160 -2.62 -8.00 5.25
C LYS A 160 -3.19 -8.66 6.50
N ILE A 161 -4.46 -9.10 6.46
CA ILE A 161 -5.13 -9.76 7.58
C ILE A 161 -4.46 -11.10 7.89
N ASP A 162 -4.14 -11.88 6.88
CA ASP A 162 -3.56 -13.21 7.00
C ASP A 162 -2.14 -13.16 7.57
N ILE A 163 -1.32 -12.22 7.14
CA ILE A 163 -0.02 -11.95 7.78
C ILE A 163 -0.21 -11.58 9.26
N GLY A 164 -1.19 -10.72 9.57
CA GLY A 164 -1.55 -10.34 10.95
C GLY A 164 -2.02 -11.52 11.81
N ARG A 165 -2.57 -12.58 11.20
CA ARG A 165 -2.96 -13.85 11.83
C ARG A 165 -1.82 -14.86 11.93
N ASN A 166 -0.58 -14.45 11.67
CA ASN A 166 0.63 -15.27 11.70
C ASN A 166 0.71 -16.36 10.62
N LEU A 167 0.01 -16.25 9.50
CA LEU A 167 0.20 -17.14 8.37
C LEU A 167 1.63 -16.97 7.80
N ASN A 168 2.10 -18.01 7.11
CA ASN A 168 3.42 -17.96 6.46
C ASN A 168 3.44 -16.94 5.32
N PRO A 169 4.34 -15.93 5.33
CA PRO A 169 4.39 -14.90 4.30
C PRO A 169 4.50 -15.43 2.88
N LYS A 170 5.29 -16.47 2.63
CA LYS A 170 5.43 -17.07 1.29
C LYS A 170 4.11 -17.65 0.79
N ILE A 171 3.34 -18.30 1.66
CA ILE A 171 2.04 -18.87 1.28
C ILE A 171 1.06 -17.75 0.94
N VAL A 172 1.00 -16.71 1.77
CA VAL A 172 0.11 -15.56 1.55
C VAL A 172 0.47 -14.80 0.27
N LEU A 173 1.77 -14.59 0.03
CA LEU A 173 2.24 -13.93 -1.19
C LEU A 173 1.95 -14.77 -2.44
N PHE A 174 2.11 -16.09 -2.35
CA PHE A 174 1.81 -16.99 -3.45
C PHE A 174 0.32 -17.00 -3.79
N ASP A 175 -0.55 -17.12 -2.78
CA ASP A 175 -2.01 -17.03 -2.94
C ASP A 175 -2.41 -15.68 -3.57
N ALA A 176 -1.89 -14.58 -3.04
CA ALA A 176 -2.14 -13.25 -3.59
C ALA A 176 -1.71 -13.15 -5.07
N GLY A 177 -0.54 -13.70 -5.42
CA GLY A 177 -0.05 -13.72 -6.79
C GLY A 177 -0.93 -14.50 -7.75
N ILE A 178 -1.40 -15.69 -7.34
CA ILE A 178 -2.34 -16.50 -8.14
C ILE A 178 -3.66 -15.76 -8.35
N ARG A 179 -4.24 -15.22 -7.29
CA ARG A 179 -5.52 -14.48 -7.36
C ARG A 179 -5.38 -13.23 -8.24
N MET A 180 -4.25 -12.53 -8.19
CA MET A 180 -3.98 -11.40 -9.10
C MET A 180 -3.89 -11.85 -10.57
N MET A 181 -3.34 -13.04 -10.87
CA MET A 181 -3.32 -13.60 -12.22
C MET A 181 -4.73 -13.97 -12.73
N GLU A 182 -5.62 -14.37 -11.85
CA GLU A 182 -7.02 -14.70 -12.20
C GLU A 182 -7.85 -13.45 -12.53
N ILE A 183 -7.49 -12.29 -12.00
CA ILE A 183 -8.17 -11.02 -12.27
C ILE A 183 -7.96 -10.57 -13.73
N PHE A 184 -6.79 -10.80 -14.31
CA PHE A 184 -6.46 -10.50 -15.71
C PHE A 184 -6.83 -11.65 -16.64
#